data_6b83defbed6836b6864f3f35b5250c52
#
_entry.id   6b83defbed6836b6864f3f35b5250c52
#
_cell.length_a   1.000
_cell.length_b   1.000
_cell.length_c   1.000
_cell.angle_alpha   90.00
_cell.angle_beta   90.00
_cell.angle_gamma   90.00
#
_symmetry.space_group_name_H-M   'P 1'
#
loop_
_entity.id
_entity.type
_entity.pdbx_description
1 polymer ?
#
loop_
_entity_poly.entity_id
_entity_poly.type
_entity_poly.pdbx_seq_one_letter_code
_entity_poly.pdbx_strand_id
1 'polypeptide(L)'
;FFIASMGVELAGAPLLPVVARATALSADGSDAELAAALGHFAEGMVAVHAALEHVRRWCDPATYYLRVRPFVAGWPTPGVIYEGVSEEPQRHIGGSAAQSALLQLFDAMLGVKHADHPAGSYLRAVRAYMPPPHRRFVDDVEQGTRVRERVTGGTVVLQQAYNEALQQIAAFREAHMRLAHDYIVAPSGAARDMAGTGGTSLDTFLRGAHRSTSDASIRPTSTP
;
A
#
# COMPACT_ATOMS: atom_id res chain seq x y z
N PHE A 1 -7.29 -17.13 3.12
CA PHE A 1 -6.93 -15.72 3.29
C PHE A 1 -5.41 -15.54 3.34
N PHE A 2 -4.71 -16.06 4.33
CA PHE A 2 -3.26 -15.85 4.51
C PHE A 2 -2.43 -16.27 3.30
N ILE A 3 -2.71 -17.41 2.68
CA ILE A 3 -2.02 -17.85 1.44
C ILE A 3 -2.22 -16.86 0.31
N ALA A 4 -3.43 -16.30 0.15
CA ALA A 4 -3.69 -15.29 -0.87
C ALA A 4 -2.94 -13.98 -0.58
N SER A 5 -2.85 -13.57 0.69
CA SER A 5 -2.04 -12.41 1.10
C SER A 5 -0.56 -12.63 0.83
N MET A 6 -0.03 -13.82 1.12
CA MET A 6 1.35 -14.20 0.75
C MET A 6 1.57 -14.16 -0.76
N GLY A 7 0.55 -14.53 -1.56
CA GLY A 7 0.61 -14.45 -3.01
C GLY A 7 0.85 -13.03 -3.52
N VAL A 8 0.24 -12.03 -2.88
CA VAL A 8 0.48 -10.60 -3.20
C VAL A 8 1.92 -10.20 -2.89
N GLU A 9 2.45 -10.61 -1.71
CA GLU A 9 3.85 -10.35 -1.34
C GLU A 9 4.84 -10.99 -2.33
N LEU A 10 4.60 -12.24 -2.69
CA LEU A 10 5.45 -12.97 -3.64
C LEU A 10 5.39 -12.37 -5.05
N ALA A 11 4.21 -11.92 -5.51
CA ALA A 11 4.06 -11.24 -6.78
C ALA A 11 4.75 -9.87 -6.80
N GLY A 12 4.79 -9.17 -5.65
CA GLY A 12 5.46 -7.89 -5.50
C GLY A 12 6.97 -7.97 -5.31
N ALA A 13 7.51 -9.11 -4.85
CA ALA A 13 8.93 -9.27 -4.58
C ALA A 13 9.85 -8.97 -5.78
N PRO A 14 9.53 -9.34 -7.04
CA PRO A 14 10.33 -8.97 -8.21
C PRO A 14 10.43 -7.46 -8.46
N LEU A 15 9.53 -6.66 -7.87
CA LEU A 15 9.56 -5.20 -8.00
C LEU A 15 10.55 -4.52 -7.04
N LEU A 16 11.04 -5.21 -6.01
CA LEU A 16 11.99 -4.61 -5.06
C LEU A 16 13.27 -4.12 -5.74
N PRO A 17 13.96 -4.91 -6.59
CA PRO A 17 15.12 -4.41 -7.34
C PRO A 17 14.76 -3.31 -8.34
N VAL A 18 13.54 -3.30 -8.89
CA VAL A 18 13.07 -2.24 -9.80
C VAL A 18 12.93 -0.93 -9.03
N VAL A 19 12.36 -0.96 -7.82
CA VAL A 19 12.25 0.20 -6.92
C VAL A 19 13.63 0.74 -6.57
N ALA A 20 14.58 -0.11 -6.16
CA ALA A 20 15.94 0.31 -5.84
C ALA A 20 16.62 0.96 -7.04
N ARG A 21 16.46 0.37 -8.25
CA ARG A 21 16.99 0.91 -9.49
C ARG A 21 16.38 2.27 -9.84
N ALA A 22 15.05 2.41 -9.79
CA ALA A 22 14.36 3.67 -10.08
C ALA A 22 14.80 4.77 -9.09
N THR A 23 14.96 4.44 -7.81
CA THR A 23 15.47 5.35 -6.78
C THR A 23 16.88 5.83 -7.14
N ALA A 24 17.81 4.94 -7.49
CA ALA A 24 19.15 5.29 -7.89
C ALA A 24 19.16 6.14 -9.17
N LEU A 25 18.44 5.72 -10.22
CA LEU A 25 18.33 6.45 -11.48
C LEU A 25 17.71 7.86 -11.32
N SER A 26 16.90 8.06 -10.29
CA SER A 26 16.33 9.38 -10.02
C SER A 26 17.36 10.41 -9.59
N ALA A 27 18.51 10.00 -9.08
CA ALA A 27 19.63 10.89 -8.74
C ALA A 27 20.51 11.17 -9.96
N ASP A 28 21.00 10.12 -10.64
CA ASP A 28 22.11 10.23 -11.60
C ASP A 28 21.79 9.68 -13.01
N GLY A 29 20.62 9.01 -13.19
CA GLY A 29 20.26 8.41 -14.47
C GLY A 29 19.69 9.39 -15.48
N SER A 30 19.57 8.95 -16.74
CA SER A 30 18.84 9.67 -17.77
C SER A 30 17.32 9.50 -17.61
N ASP A 31 16.54 10.41 -18.19
CA ASP A 31 15.08 10.32 -18.22
C ASP A 31 14.60 9.02 -18.91
N ALA A 32 15.31 8.58 -19.95
CA ALA A 32 14.97 7.37 -20.67
C ALA A 32 15.16 6.10 -19.81
N GLU A 33 16.25 6.02 -19.04
CA GLU A 33 16.48 4.90 -18.12
C GLU A 33 15.47 4.88 -16.99
N LEU A 34 15.17 6.05 -16.42
CA LEU A 34 14.16 6.15 -15.36
C LEU A 34 12.76 5.80 -15.90
N ALA A 35 12.40 6.29 -17.10
CA ALA A 35 11.13 5.93 -17.74
C ALA A 35 11.02 4.42 -17.99
N ALA A 36 12.09 3.77 -18.45
CA ALA A 36 12.11 2.32 -18.62
C ALA A 36 11.94 1.57 -17.29
N ALA A 37 12.57 2.03 -16.21
CA ALA A 37 12.41 1.42 -14.89
C ALA A 37 10.97 1.57 -14.36
N LEU A 38 10.34 2.73 -14.55
CA LEU A 38 8.92 2.95 -14.18
C LEU A 38 7.97 2.14 -15.05
N GLY A 39 8.27 1.95 -16.35
CA GLY A 39 7.52 1.05 -17.22
C GLY A 39 7.57 -0.41 -16.75
N HIS A 40 8.75 -0.93 -16.41
CA HIS A 40 8.90 -2.27 -15.83
C HIS A 40 8.16 -2.41 -14.50
N PHE A 41 8.14 -1.34 -13.68
CA PHE A 41 7.34 -1.33 -12.47
C PHE A 41 5.84 -1.46 -12.79
N ALA A 42 5.32 -0.67 -13.73
CA ALA A 42 3.92 -0.71 -14.13
C ALA A 42 3.52 -2.08 -14.68
N GLU A 43 4.34 -2.69 -15.53
CA GLU A 43 4.14 -4.05 -16.04
C GLU A 43 4.09 -5.09 -14.91
N GLY A 44 5.03 -5.02 -13.96
CA GLY A 44 5.09 -5.94 -12.82
C GLY A 44 3.89 -5.83 -11.89
N MET A 45 3.26 -4.67 -11.77
CA MET A 45 2.04 -4.46 -10.99
C MET A 45 0.85 -5.29 -11.50
N VAL A 46 0.84 -5.71 -12.76
CA VAL A 46 -0.20 -6.62 -13.31
C VAL A 46 -0.23 -7.95 -12.56
N ALA A 47 0.93 -8.52 -12.23
CA ALA A 47 1.02 -9.75 -11.45
C ALA A 47 0.56 -9.54 -10.00
N VAL A 48 0.86 -8.40 -9.40
CA VAL A 48 0.40 -8.03 -8.04
C VAL A 48 -1.13 -7.91 -8.00
N HIS A 49 -1.72 -7.29 -9.03
CA HIS A 49 -3.17 -7.22 -9.21
C HIS A 49 -3.83 -8.59 -9.34
N ALA A 50 -3.29 -9.45 -10.22
CA ALA A 50 -3.80 -10.80 -10.39
C ALA A 50 -3.75 -11.60 -9.09
N ALA A 51 -2.68 -11.45 -8.30
CA ALA A 51 -2.56 -12.09 -6.99
C ALA A 51 -3.62 -11.61 -5.99
N LEU A 52 -3.97 -10.32 -5.99
CA LEU A 52 -5.05 -9.78 -5.15
C LEU A 52 -6.42 -10.42 -5.48
N GLU A 53 -6.73 -10.57 -6.77
CA GLU A 53 -7.99 -11.17 -7.20
C GLU A 53 -8.11 -12.67 -6.85
N HIS A 54 -7.00 -13.37 -6.61
CA HIS A 54 -7.03 -14.75 -6.13
C HIS A 54 -7.69 -14.90 -4.76
N VAL A 55 -7.78 -13.84 -3.95
CA VAL A 55 -8.52 -13.87 -2.67
C VAL A 55 -9.97 -14.31 -2.91
N ARG A 56 -10.63 -13.78 -3.95
CA ARG A 56 -12.01 -14.12 -4.30
C ARG A 56 -12.20 -15.60 -4.65
N ARG A 57 -11.18 -16.22 -5.23
CA ARG A 57 -11.22 -17.62 -5.64
C ARG A 57 -11.06 -18.60 -4.47
N TRP A 58 -10.27 -18.22 -3.46
CA TRP A 58 -9.82 -19.15 -2.42
C TRP A 58 -10.37 -18.85 -1.03
N CYS A 59 -11.04 -17.73 -0.85
CA CYS A 59 -11.56 -17.32 0.45
C CYS A 59 -13.01 -16.84 0.31
N ASP A 60 -13.92 -17.55 0.94
CA ASP A 60 -15.32 -17.13 1.01
C ASP A 60 -15.48 -15.92 1.94
N PRO A 61 -16.25 -14.86 1.54
CA PRO A 61 -16.45 -13.66 2.34
C PRO A 61 -17.02 -13.91 3.73
N ALA A 62 -18.04 -14.79 3.86
CA ALA A 62 -18.64 -15.09 5.14
C ALA A 62 -17.67 -15.84 6.06
N THR A 63 -16.89 -16.78 5.51
CA THR A 63 -15.83 -17.47 6.24
C THR A 63 -14.75 -16.51 6.71
N TYR A 64 -14.33 -15.58 5.85
CA TYR A 64 -13.39 -14.55 6.27
C TYR A 64 -13.94 -13.70 7.41
N TYR A 65 -15.14 -13.17 7.24
CA TYR A 65 -15.76 -12.25 8.19
C TYR A 65 -15.98 -12.89 9.56
N LEU A 66 -16.50 -14.12 9.58
CA LEU A 66 -16.90 -14.80 10.82
C LEU A 66 -15.76 -15.58 11.48
N ARG A 67 -14.81 -16.11 10.72
CA ARG A 67 -13.81 -17.07 11.21
C ARG A 67 -12.37 -16.63 11.11
N VAL A 68 -12.03 -15.67 10.25
CA VAL A 68 -10.65 -15.17 10.11
C VAL A 68 -10.51 -13.78 10.73
N ARG A 69 -11.41 -12.88 10.38
CA ARG A 69 -11.36 -11.48 10.81
C ARG A 69 -11.29 -11.30 12.34
N PRO A 70 -12.04 -12.03 13.17
CA PRO A 70 -11.96 -11.89 14.63
C PRO A 70 -10.56 -12.19 15.21
N PHE A 71 -9.81 -13.08 14.57
CA PHE A 71 -8.46 -13.46 15.03
C PHE A 71 -7.35 -12.51 14.57
N VAL A 72 -7.60 -11.67 13.56
CA VAL A 72 -6.64 -10.66 13.10
C VAL A 72 -6.99 -9.25 13.57
N ALA A 73 -8.14 -9.06 14.22
CA ALA A 73 -8.52 -7.78 14.80
C ALA A 73 -7.61 -7.43 16.00
N GLY A 74 -7.31 -6.14 16.17
CA GLY A 74 -6.65 -5.65 17.37
C GLY A 74 -7.56 -5.72 18.59
N TRP A 75 -6.96 -5.51 19.77
CA TRP A 75 -7.72 -5.50 21.03
C TRP A 75 -8.55 -4.21 21.18
N PRO A 76 -9.82 -4.32 21.60
CA PRO A 76 -10.61 -3.14 21.89
C PRO A 76 -10.08 -2.39 23.12
N THR A 77 -10.49 -1.13 23.26
CA THR A 77 -10.18 -0.34 24.47
C THR A 77 -10.85 -0.97 25.71
N PRO A 78 -10.17 -1.10 26.85
CA PRO A 78 -8.85 -0.52 27.20
C PRO A 78 -7.64 -1.36 26.77
N GLY A 79 -7.82 -2.53 26.17
CA GLY A 79 -6.76 -3.47 25.83
C GLY A 79 -6.85 -4.74 26.66
N VAL A 80 -5.79 -5.56 26.66
CA VAL A 80 -5.69 -6.84 27.36
C VAL A 80 -4.49 -6.85 28.30
N ILE A 81 -4.69 -7.33 29.51
CA ILE A 81 -3.64 -7.59 30.47
C ILE A 81 -3.08 -8.99 30.17
N TYR A 82 -1.78 -9.05 29.92
CA TYR A 82 -1.04 -10.31 29.76
C TYR A 82 -0.47 -10.71 31.13
N GLU A 83 -1.17 -11.59 31.82
CA GLU A 83 -0.80 -12.03 33.17
C GLU A 83 0.64 -12.57 33.18
N GLY A 84 1.40 -12.10 34.16
CA GLY A 84 2.83 -12.45 34.29
C GLY A 84 3.78 -11.70 33.33
N VAL A 85 3.25 -10.82 32.46
CA VAL A 85 4.05 -10.03 31.51
C VAL A 85 3.89 -8.52 31.76
N SER A 86 2.67 -8.05 31.97
CA SER A 86 2.40 -6.63 32.20
C SER A 86 1.17 -6.46 33.08
N GLU A 87 1.24 -5.54 34.05
CA GLU A 87 0.09 -5.13 34.87
C GLU A 87 -0.80 -4.12 34.14
N GLU A 88 -0.25 -3.45 33.13
CA GLU A 88 -0.97 -2.46 32.34
C GLU A 88 -1.59 -3.11 31.07
N PRO A 89 -2.82 -2.67 30.69
CA PRO A 89 -3.46 -3.16 29.49
C PRO A 89 -2.60 -2.87 28.24
N GLN A 90 -2.28 -3.90 27.48
CA GLN A 90 -1.56 -3.80 26.22
C GLN A 90 -2.55 -3.62 25.05
N ARG A 91 -2.24 -2.67 24.18
CA ARG A 91 -3.01 -2.39 22.98
C ARG A 91 -2.15 -2.61 21.75
N HIS A 92 -2.52 -3.56 20.94
CA HIS A 92 -1.85 -3.83 19.68
C HIS A 92 -2.79 -3.53 18.50
N ILE A 93 -2.24 -2.92 17.47
CA ILE A 93 -2.92 -2.78 16.18
C ILE A 93 -3.12 -4.19 15.62
N GLY A 94 -4.32 -4.49 15.14
CA GLY A 94 -4.60 -5.78 14.51
C GLY A 94 -3.86 -5.96 13.19
N GLY A 95 -3.84 -7.20 12.70
CA GLY A 95 -3.23 -7.54 11.42
C GLY A 95 -3.91 -6.78 10.27
N SER A 96 -3.12 -6.08 9.48
CA SER A 96 -3.60 -5.26 8.37
C SER A 96 -2.65 -5.35 7.19
N ALA A 97 -3.18 -5.34 5.96
CA ALA A 97 -2.38 -5.23 4.75
C ALA A 97 -1.49 -3.96 4.73
N ALA A 98 -1.84 -2.93 5.49
CA ALA A 98 -1.02 -1.73 5.65
C ALA A 98 0.32 -1.99 6.39
N GLN A 99 0.47 -3.14 7.05
CA GLN A 99 1.73 -3.59 7.65
C GLN A 99 2.69 -4.20 6.62
N SER A 100 2.21 -4.50 5.39
CA SER A 100 3.08 -4.84 4.28
C SER A 100 3.97 -3.66 3.91
N ALA A 101 5.25 -3.94 3.61
CA ALA A 101 6.16 -2.92 3.13
C ALA A 101 5.90 -2.54 1.66
N LEU A 102 5.29 -3.42 0.85
CA LEU A 102 5.20 -3.26 -0.60
C LEU A 102 4.54 -1.93 -1.02
N LEU A 103 3.31 -1.69 -0.61
CA LEU A 103 2.59 -0.48 -1.03
C LEU A 103 3.23 0.79 -0.47
N GLN A 104 3.75 0.75 0.77
CA GLN A 104 4.46 1.88 1.34
C GLN A 104 5.78 2.16 0.61
N LEU A 105 6.47 1.11 0.16
CA LEU A 105 7.68 1.21 -0.65
C LEU A 105 7.40 1.81 -2.03
N PHE A 106 6.31 1.38 -2.67
CA PHE A 106 5.89 1.90 -3.97
C PHE A 106 5.49 3.38 -3.89
N ASP A 107 4.74 3.75 -2.84
CA ASP A 107 4.42 5.15 -2.56
C ASP A 107 5.68 5.99 -2.31
N ALA A 108 6.62 5.47 -1.52
CA ALA A 108 7.88 6.13 -1.25
C ALA A 108 8.65 6.40 -2.56
N MET A 109 8.84 5.37 -3.41
CA MET A 109 9.53 5.50 -4.70
C MET A 109 8.90 6.59 -5.58
N LEU A 110 7.58 6.64 -5.68
CA LEU A 110 6.86 7.59 -6.52
C LEU A 110 6.66 8.96 -5.85
N GLY A 111 7.08 9.12 -4.59
CA GLY A 111 6.90 10.36 -3.84
C GLY A 111 5.43 10.67 -3.50
N VAL A 112 4.59 9.64 -3.41
CA VAL A 112 3.19 9.78 -2.95
C VAL A 112 3.19 10.03 -1.44
N LYS A 113 2.58 11.14 -1.01
CA LYS A 113 2.51 11.53 0.40
C LYS A 113 1.08 11.45 0.92
N HIS A 114 0.94 10.91 2.13
CA HIS A 114 -0.34 10.80 2.84
C HIS A 114 -0.42 11.77 4.03
N ALA A 115 0.41 12.84 4.04
CA ALA A 115 0.65 13.67 5.22
C ALA A 115 -0.62 14.40 5.74
N ASP A 116 -1.49 14.80 4.83
CA ASP A 116 -2.67 15.62 5.14
C ASP A 116 -3.93 14.78 5.40
N HIS A 117 -3.77 13.47 5.60
CA HIS A 117 -4.88 12.55 5.80
C HIS A 117 -4.63 11.62 7.01
N PRO A 118 -5.67 11.23 7.77
CA PRO A 118 -5.55 10.24 8.87
C PRO A 118 -4.84 8.95 8.47
N ALA A 119 -4.89 8.58 7.17
CA ALA A 119 -4.13 7.46 6.64
C ALA A 119 -2.61 7.58 6.88
N GLY A 120 -2.04 8.79 6.78
CA GLY A 120 -0.60 8.99 6.94
C GLY A 120 -0.09 8.71 8.34
N SER A 121 -0.83 9.11 9.39
CA SER A 121 -0.46 8.81 10.78
C SER A 121 -0.55 7.29 11.05
N TYR A 122 -1.59 6.64 10.54
CA TYR A 122 -1.77 5.20 10.65
C TYR A 122 -0.66 4.44 9.91
N LEU A 123 -0.35 4.78 8.66
CA LEU A 123 0.73 4.16 7.89
C LEU A 123 2.09 4.27 8.61
N ARG A 124 2.39 5.41 9.23
CA ARG A 124 3.60 5.55 10.05
C ARG A 124 3.57 4.64 11.29
N ALA A 125 2.45 4.58 11.99
CA ALA A 125 2.32 3.74 13.18
C ALA A 125 2.50 2.25 12.88
N VAL A 126 1.96 1.75 11.76
CA VAL A 126 2.07 0.34 11.39
C VAL A 126 3.47 -0.05 10.87
N ARG A 127 4.32 0.91 10.50
CA ARG A 127 5.75 0.60 10.18
C ARG A 127 6.47 -0.07 11.35
N ALA A 128 6.08 0.21 12.59
CA ALA A 128 6.66 -0.44 13.78
C ALA A 128 6.45 -1.96 13.81
N TYR A 129 5.44 -2.45 13.09
CA TYR A 129 5.12 -3.87 12.97
C TYR A 129 5.83 -4.56 11.79
N MET A 130 6.49 -3.81 10.92
CA MET A 130 7.27 -4.37 9.81
C MET A 130 8.55 -5.03 10.35
N PRO A 131 9.02 -6.12 9.71
CA PRO A 131 10.37 -6.62 9.96
C PRO A 131 11.39 -5.47 9.80
N PRO A 132 12.40 -5.35 10.71
CA PRO A 132 13.33 -4.22 10.69
C PRO A 132 14.04 -3.97 9.34
N PRO A 133 14.45 -5.00 8.57
CA PRO A 133 15.02 -4.78 7.24
C PRO A 133 14.03 -4.15 6.26
N HIS A 134 12.76 -4.58 6.28
CA HIS A 134 11.73 -4.04 5.40
C HIS A 134 11.45 -2.57 5.70
N ARG A 135 11.31 -2.23 6.99
CA ARG A 135 11.13 -0.84 7.42
C ARG A 135 12.30 0.04 6.98
N ARG A 136 13.54 -0.40 7.21
CA ARG A 136 14.73 0.33 6.77
C ARG A 136 14.72 0.59 5.26
N PHE A 137 14.37 -0.42 4.46
CA PHE A 137 14.32 -0.26 3.01
C PHE A 137 13.26 0.79 2.57
N VAL A 138 12.08 0.79 3.21
CA VAL A 138 11.07 1.84 2.96
C VAL A 138 11.62 3.22 3.32
N ASP A 139 12.26 3.35 4.48
CA ASP A 139 12.80 4.62 4.96
C ASP A 139 13.95 5.10 4.06
N ASP A 140 14.84 4.21 3.60
CA ASP A 140 15.95 4.51 2.70
C ASP A 140 15.44 5.01 1.33
N VAL A 141 14.42 4.36 0.77
CA VAL A 141 13.79 4.79 -0.49
C VAL A 141 13.10 6.14 -0.31
N GLU A 142 12.35 6.33 0.78
CA GLU A 142 11.63 7.59 1.05
C GLU A 142 12.58 8.79 1.16
N GLN A 143 13.77 8.58 1.75
CA GLN A 143 14.79 9.61 1.90
C GLN A 143 15.65 9.81 0.64
N GLY A 144 15.90 8.73 -0.09
CA GLY A 144 16.81 8.73 -1.24
C GLY A 144 16.17 9.05 -2.58
N THR A 145 14.85 8.85 -2.71
CA THR A 145 14.18 9.04 -4.00
C THR A 145 14.04 10.50 -4.41
N ARG A 146 14.30 10.77 -5.68
CA ARG A 146 14.04 12.03 -6.36
C ARG A 146 13.13 11.86 -7.59
N VAL A 147 12.46 10.71 -7.68
CA VAL A 147 11.62 10.36 -8.84
C VAL A 147 10.63 11.49 -9.15
N ARG A 148 9.87 11.96 -8.16
CA ARG A 148 8.87 13.01 -8.36
C ARG A 148 9.49 14.34 -8.82
N GLU A 149 10.64 14.73 -8.27
CA GLU A 149 11.37 15.95 -8.67
C GLU A 149 11.81 15.83 -10.13
N ARG A 150 12.42 14.71 -10.51
CA ARG A 150 12.88 14.42 -11.85
C ARG A 150 11.75 14.44 -12.87
N VAL A 151 10.63 13.81 -12.55
CA VAL A 151 9.46 13.74 -13.44
C VAL A 151 8.86 15.13 -13.66
N THR A 152 8.83 16.00 -12.65
CA THR A 152 8.25 17.34 -12.77
C THR A 152 8.98 18.21 -13.81
N GLY A 153 10.32 18.06 -13.93
CA GLY A 153 11.12 18.76 -14.92
C GLY A 153 11.55 17.90 -16.12
N GLY A 154 11.08 16.66 -16.18
CA GLY A 154 11.54 15.66 -17.13
C GLY A 154 10.80 15.65 -18.46
N THR A 155 11.24 14.75 -19.33
CA THR A 155 10.64 14.54 -20.67
C THR A 155 9.20 14.03 -20.60
N VAL A 156 8.42 14.26 -21.66
CA VAL A 156 7.04 13.75 -21.78
C VAL A 156 6.98 12.23 -21.61
N VAL A 157 7.95 11.50 -22.14
CA VAL A 157 8.05 10.03 -22.01
C VAL A 157 8.21 9.63 -20.56
N LEU A 158 9.05 10.31 -19.78
CA LEU A 158 9.22 10.05 -18.35
C LEU A 158 7.94 10.38 -17.56
N GLN A 159 7.27 11.48 -17.86
CA GLN A 159 6.00 11.88 -17.25
C GLN A 159 4.89 10.87 -17.52
N GLN A 160 4.81 10.33 -18.73
CA GLN A 160 3.86 9.28 -19.11
C GLN A 160 4.12 7.98 -18.34
N ALA A 161 5.37 7.51 -18.30
CA ALA A 161 5.74 6.30 -17.56
C ALA A 161 5.44 6.43 -16.04
N TYR A 162 5.68 7.60 -15.46
CA TYR A 162 5.33 7.89 -14.07
C TYR A 162 3.82 7.83 -13.82
N ASN A 163 3.04 8.48 -14.68
CA ASN A 163 1.58 8.46 -14.54
C ASN A 163 1.02 7.06 -14.72
N GLU A 164 1.58 6.25 -15.61
CA GLU A 164 1.21 4.84 -15.77
C GLU A 164 1.51 4.04 -14.50
N ALA A 165 2.68 4.20 -13.89
CA ALA A 165 3.03 3.59 -12.62
C ALA A 165 2.03 3.97 -11.50
N LEU A 166 1.65 5.26 -11.41
CA LEU A 166 0.62 5.71 -10.46
C LEU A 166 -0.75 5.09 -10.74
N GLN A 167 -1.14 5.00 -12.01
CA GLN A 167 -2.42 4.38 -12.40
C GLN A 167 -2.49 2.92 -11.96
N GLN A 168 -1.40 2.16 -12.06
CA GLN A 168 -1.36 0.77 -11.59
C GLN A 168 -1.56 0.67 -10.08
N ILE A 169 -0.95 1.55 -9.28
CA ILE A 169 -1.17 1.59 -7.84
C ILE A 169 -2.62 2.03 -7.51
N ALA A 170 -3.14 3.03 -8.20
CA ALA A 170 -4.51 3.49 -8.01
C ALA A 170 -5.52 2.38 -8.31
N ALA A 171 -5.33 1.66 -9.41
CA ALA A 171 -6.17 0.54 -9.79
C ALA A 171 -6.08 -0.63 -8.79
N PHE A 172 -4.88 -0.95 -8.26
CA PHE A 172 -4.73 -1.92 -7.17
C PHE A 172 -5.52 -1.48 -5.92
N ARG A 173 -5.43 -0.22 -5.52
CA ARG A 173 -6.19 0.31 -4.38
C ARG A 173 -7.69 0.25 -4.60
N GLU A 174 -8.15 0.53 -5.80
CA GLU A 174 -9.56 0.41 -6.16
C GLU A 174 -10.05 -1.05 -6.08
N ALA A 175 -9.28 -2.00 -6.60
CA ALA A 175 -9.57 -3.42 -6.47
C ALA A 175 -9.61 -3.87 -5.00
N HIS A 176 -8.66 -3.38 -4.18
CA HIS A 176 -8.63 -3.64 -2.74
C HIS A 176 -9.83 -3.02 -2.01
N MET A 177 -10.29 -1.82 -2.38
CA MET A 177 -11.51 -1.22 -1.81
C MET A 177 -12.75 -2.07 -2.12
N ARG A 178 -12.89 -2.56 -3.36
CA ARG A 178 -13.98 -3.49 -3.71
C ARG A 178 -13.91 -4.77 -2.90
N LEU A 179 -12.72 -5.34 -2.75
CA LEU A 179 -12.51 -6.53 -1.93
C LEU A 179 -12.88 -6.28 -0.46
N ALA A 180 -12.42 -5.16 0.11
CA ALA A 180 -12.76 -4.80 1.49
C ALA A 180 -14.27 -4.58 1.70
N HIS A 181 -14.96 -4.00 0.72
CA HIS A 181 -16.40 -3.89 0.74
C HIS A 181 -17.06 -5.28 0.78
N ASP A 182 -16.70 -6.17 -0.14
CA ASP A 182 -17.35 -7.49 -0.27
C ASP A 182 -17.06 -8.41 0.92
N TYR A 183 -15.90 -8.26 1.55
CA TYR A 183 -15.44 -9.15 2.62
C TYR A 183 -15.68 -8.61 4.04
N ILE A 184 -15.94 -7.32 4.18
CA ILE A 184 -16.12 -6.69 5.50
C ILE A 184 -17.47 -5.97 5.58
N VAL A 185 -17.74 -5.04 4.65
CA VAL A 185 -18.95 -4.20 4.74
C VAL A 185 -20.21 -5.02 4.44
N ALA A 186 -20.24 -5.72 3.31
CA ALA A 186 -21.41 -6.50 2.91
C ALA A 186 -21.79 -7.59 3.92
N PRO A 187 -20.87 -8.42 4.46
CA PRO A 187 -21.22 -9.42 5.45
C PRO A 187 -21.62 -8.84 6.82
N SER A 188 -21.22 -7.61 7.14
CA SER A 188 -21.56 -6.97 8.41
C SER A 188 -23.02 -6.56 8.53
N GLY A 189 -23.74 -6.41 7.42
CA GLY A 189 -25.07 -5.79 7.38
C GLY A 189 -25.10 -4.32 7.77
N ALA A 190 -23.93 -3.70 8.01
CA ALA A 190 -23.82 -2.29 8.40
C ALA A 190 -24.00 -1.37 7.18
N ALA A 191 -24.78 -0.30 7.37
CA ALA A 191 -25.04 0.63 6.27
C ALA A 191 -23.84 1.51 5.90
N ARG A 192 -22.86 1.72 6.79
CA ARG A 192 -21.67 2.57 6.59
C ARG A 192 -20.55 2.26 7.58
N ASP A 193 -19.35 2.58 7.14
CA ASP A 193 -18.07 2.81 7.84
C ASP A 193 -17.73 1.86 8.99
N MET A 194 -17.30 0.66 8.62
CA MET A 194 -16.75 -0.31 9.57
C MET A 194 -15.27 -0.02 9.84
N ALA A 195 -14.85 -0.27 11.08
CA ALA A 195 -13.43 -0.29 11.39
C ALA A 195 -12.74 -1.46 10.70
N GLY A 196 -11.61 -1.21 10.03
CA GLY A 196 -10.69 -2.23 9.57
C GLY A 196 -10.10 -3.02 10.76
N THR A 197 -9.45 -4.15 10.48
CA THR A 197 -8.77 -4.96 11.52
C THR A 197 -7.70 -4.17 12.26
N GLY A 198 -7.10 -3.16 11.63
CA GLY A 198 -6.16 -2.22 12.24
C GLY A 198 -6.81 -1.11 13.08
N GLY A 199 -8.15 -1.07 13.21
CA GLY A 199 -8.87 -0.12 14.06
C GLY A 199 -9.16 1.25 13.42
N THR A 200 -8.83 1.46 12.14
CA THR A 200 -9.17 2.69 11.39
C THR A 200 -10.50 2.54 10.67
N SER A 201 -11.19 3.69 10.43
CA SER A 201 -12.29 3.74 9.48
C SER A 201 -11.84 3.25 8.11
N LEU A 202 -12.44 2.14 7.65
CA LEU A 202 -12.01 1.46 6.43
C LEU A 202 -12.20 2.33 5.20
N ASP A 203 -13.38 2.95 5.05
CA ASP A 203 -13.72 3.79 3.91
C ASP A 203 -12.84 5.05 3.86
N THR A 204 -12.71 5.75 4.99
CA THR A 204 -11.88 6.95 5.11
C THR A 204 -10.42 6.66 4.78
N PHE A 205 -9.88 5.56 5.32
CA PHE A 205 -8.48 5.18 5.07
C PHE A 205 -8.23 4.83 3.60
N LEU A 206 -9.04 3.93 3.03
CA LEU A 206 -8.82 3.43 1.67
C LEU A 206 -9.03 4.53 0.62
N ARG A 207 -10.10 5.33 0.75
CA ARG A 207 -10.35 6.47 -0.16
C ARG A 207 -9.28 7.54 -0.04
N GLY A 208 -8.78 7.81 1.16
CA GLY A 208 -7.70 8.75 1.38
C GLY A 208 -6.41 8.32 0.71
N ALA A 209 -6.03 7.05 0.87
CA ALA A 209 -4.85 6.50 0.22
C ALA A 209 -4.97 6.50 -1.31
N HIS A 210 -6.14 6.14 -1.85
CA HIS A 210 -6.41 6.20 -3.29
C HIS A 210 -6.32 7.63 -3.82
N ARG A 211 -6.94 8.59 -3.13
CA ARG A 211 -6.89 10.02 -3.50
C ARG A 211 -5.47 10.54 -3.54
N SER A 212 -4.67 10.29 -2.50
CA SER A 212 -3.26 10.70 -2.46
C SER A 212 -2.46 10.18 -3.66
N THR A 213 -2.75 8.96 -4.13
CA THR A 213 -2.11 8.42 -5.34
C THR A 213 -2.58 9.15 -6.59
N SER A 214 -3.87 9.38 -6.74
CA SER A 214 -4.43 10.06 -7.91
C SER A 214 -3.96 11.52 -8.00
N ASP A 215 -3.88 12.22 -6.87
CA ASP A 215 -3.43 13.61 -6.79
C ASP A 215 -1.92 13.75 -7.05
N ALA A 216 -1.16 12.65 -6.98
CA ALA A 216 0.25 12.64 -7.32
C ALA A 216 0.54 12.70 -8.83
N SER A 217 -0.47 12.50 -9.68
CA SER A 217 -0.31 12.55 -11.14
C SER A 217 0.22 13.92 -11.61
N ILE A 218 0.98 13.90 -12.69
CA ILE A 218 1.56 15.10 -13.31
C ILE A 218 0.92 15.29 -14.68
N ARG A 219 0.50 16.51 -14.98
CA ARG A 219 0.05 16.86 -16.33
C ARG A 219 1.26 16.91 -17.24
N PRO A 220 1.32 16.09 -18.31
CA PRO A 220 2.42 16.16 -19.27
C PRO A 220 2.49 17.58 -19.85
N THR A 221 3.69 18.16 -19.82
CA THR A 221 3.94 19.44 -20.48
C THR A 221 3.86 19.22 -21.97
N SER A 222 2.93 19.88 -22.65
CA SER A 222 2.92 19.93 -24.12
C SER A 222 4.27 20.52 -24.55
N THR A 223 5.06 19.76 -25.27
CA THR A 223 6.22 20.34 -25.97
C THR A 223 5.68 21.35 -26.98
N PRO A 224 6.19 22.58 -27.01
CA PRO A 224 5.79 23.59 -27.99
C PRO A 224 6.14 23.15 -29.42
#